data_02d3f36cb53fa10a5c13a81f45cf82dc
#
_entry.id   02d3f36cb53fa10a5c13a81f45cf82dc
#
_cell.length_a   1.000
_cell.length_b   1.000
_cell.length_c   1.000
_cell.angle_alpha   90.00
_cell.angle_beta   90.00
_cell.angle_gamma   90.00
#
_symmetry.space_group_name_H-M   'P 1'
#
loop_
_entity.id
_entity.type
_entity.pdbx_description
1 polymer ?
#
loop_
_entity_poly.entity_id
_entity_poly.type
_entity_poly.pdbx_seq_one_letter_code
_entity_poly.pdbx_strand_id
1 'polypeptide(L)'
;MGHKNKPRILDDDIELMVRIAKHGFVDMDYIQLFAYKGRKKDTIERRILQLALHDFLIIERTFIPANHTASFRTGYKIVTLGKRGLQYMQDMGYEAKDNTKAFLSYSPYYMYHQVQVATVCDIIQSKYEDGNSNWYVDEILNEKEAYLEDTSNRPDAILIF
;
A
#
# COMPACT_ATOMS: atom_id res chain seq x y z
N MET A 1 34.25 -6.39 -5.77
CA MET A 1 32.77 -6.30 -5.82
C MET A 1 32.25 -6.56 -4.42
N GLY A 2 31.81 -5.52 -3.74
CA GLY A 2 31.28 -5.67 -2.39
C GLY A 2 29.99 -6.49 -2.43
N HIS A 3 29.95 -7.61 -1.72
CA HIS A 3 28.71 -8.30 -1.41
C HIS A 3 27.82 -7.31 -0.66
N LYS A 4 26.84 -6.72 -1.36
CA LYS A 4 25.77 -5.96 -0.70
C LYS A 4 25.05 -6.94 0.21
N ASN A 5 25.35 -6.89 1.50
CA ASN A 5 24.70 -7.74 2.49
C ASN A 5 23.18 -7.63 2.31
N LYS A 6 22.54 -8.78 2.09
CA LYS A 6 21.09 -8.88 1.96
C LYS A 6 20.46 -8.25 3.22
N PRO A 7 19.52 -7.31 3.08
CA PRO A 7 18.92 -6.68 4.26
C PRO A 7 18.21 -7.75 5.10
N ARG A 8 18.41 -7.70 6.41
CA ARG A 8 17.56 -8.44 7.33
C ARG A 8 16.16 -7.85 7.25
N ILE A 9 15.15 -8.66 7.01
CA ILE A 9 13.76 -8.25 7.01
C ILE A 9 13.30 -8.08 8.47
N LEU A 10 12.67 -6.95 8.76
CA LEU A 10 12.15 -6.55 10.07
C LEU A 10 10.61 -6.71 10.07
N ASP A 11 10.02 -6.72 11.26
CA ASP A 11 8.57 -6.83 11.40
C ASP A 11 7.83 -5.68 10.71
N ASP A 12 8.33 -4.43 10.81
CA ASP A 12 7.80 -3.27 10.09
C ASP A 12 7.82 -3.48 8.56
N ASP A 13 8.83 -4.18 8.02
CA ASP A 13 8.92 -4.48 6.59
C ASP A 13 7.88 -5.53 6.17
N ILE A 14 7.67 -6.53 7.02
CA ILE A 14 6.64 -7.56 6.80
C ILE A 14 5.26 -6.91 6.80
N GLU A 15 4.97 -6.09 7.80
CA GLU A 15 3.71 -5.34 7.88
C GLU A 15 3.48 -4.49 6.62
N LEU A 16 4.50 -3.79 6.15
CA LEU A 16 4.42 -3.04 4.89
C LEU A 16 4.09 -3.96 3.71
N MET A 17 4.80 -5.07 3.56
CA MET A 17 4.59 -5.98 2.43
C MET A 17 3.21 -6.64 2.47
N VAL A 18 2.69 -7.00 3.65
CA VAL A 18 1.31 -7.48 3.84
C VAL A 18 0.29 -6.46 3.34
N ARG A 19 0.45 -5.19 3.73
CA ARG A 19 -0.46 -4.11 3.30
C ARG A 19 -0.38 -3.85 1.81
N ILE A 20 0.81 -3.90 1.22
CA ILE A 20 0.95 -3.80 -0.24
C ILE A 20 0.31 -5.01 -0.93
N ALA A 21 0.43 -6.22 -0.39
CA ALA A 21 -0.23 -7.40 -0.94
C ALA A 21 -1.77 -7.24 -0.95
N LYS A 22 -2.32 -6.63 0.12
CA LYS A 22 -3.76 -6.33 0.25
C LYS A 22 -4.24 -5.26 -0.74
N HIS A 23 -3.52 -4.13 -0.82
CA HIS A 23 -3.97 -2.94 -1.56
C HIS A 23 -3.36 -2.80 -2.96
N GLY A 24 -2.35 -3.59 -3.29
CA GLY A 24 -1.61 -3.53 -4.54
C GLY A 24 -0.45 -2.53 -4.52
N PHE A 25 -0.64 -1.34 -3.99
CA PHE A 25 0.37 -0.31 -3.81
C PHE A 25 -0.06 0.71 -2.74
N VAL A 26 0.92 1.41 -2.18
CA VAL A 26 0.73 2.43 -1.13
C VAL A 26 1.68 3.60 -1.35
N ASP A 27 1.44 4.73 -0.69
CA ASP A 27 2.34 5.89 -0.70
C ASP A 27 3.15 6.03 0.59
N MET A 28 4.04 7.03 0.64
CA MET A 28 4.89 7.25 1.80
C MET A 28 4.13 7.71 3.04
N ASP A 29 3.02 8.43 2.88
CA ASP A 29 2.19 8.88 4.00
C ASP A 29 1.44 7.68 4.61
N TYR A 30 0.90 6.79 3.76
CA TYR A 30 0.32 5.52 4.19
C TYR A 30 1.34 4.64 4.94
N ILE A 31 2.54 4.50 4.38
CA ILE A 31 3.62 3.70 4.99
C ILE A 31 3.96 4.21 6.39
N GLN A 32 4.09 5.53 6.55
CA GLN A 32 4.37 6.13 7.85
C GLN A 32 3.23 5.92 8.85
N LEU A 33 1.99 6.00 8.38
CA LEU A 33 0.80 5.90 9.24
C LEU A 33 0.57 4.46 9.75
N PHE A 34 0.78 3.46 8.90
CA PHE A 34 0.35 2.10 9.20
C PHE A 34 1.49 1.10 9.43
N ALA A 35 2.57 1.15 8.66
CA ALA A 35 3.63 0.16 8.71
C ALA A 35 4.80 0.58 9.61
N TYR A 36 5.21 1.84 9.56
CA TYR A 36 6.34 2.36 10.32
C TYR A 36 5.90 3.40 11.34
N LYS A 37 4.90 3.07 12.15
CA LYS A 37 4.33 3.96 13.17
C LYS A 37 5.42 4.55 14.08
N GLY A 38 5.41 5.87 14.24
CA GLY A 38 6.35 6.57 15.12
C GLY A 38 7.79 6.70 14.60
N ARG A 39 8.11 6.17 13.43
CA ARG A 39 9.44 6.33 12.82
C ARG A 39 9.57 7.69 12.13
N LYS A 40 10.79 8.24 12.14
CA LYS A 40 11.09 9.49 11.41
C LYS A 40 11.06 9.24 9.89
N LYS A 41 10.54 10.21 9.14
CA LYS A 41 10.39 10.15 7.68
C LYS A 41 11.69 9.75 6.96
N ASP A 42 12.81 10.37 7.31
CA ASP A 42 14.12 10.05 6.69
C ASP A 42 14.56 8.62 6.95
N THR A 43 14.22 8.05 8.11
CA THR A 43 14.51 6.65 8.44
C THR A 43 13.69 5.72 7.58
N ILE A 44 12.40 6.04 7.40
CA ILE A 44 11.49 5.29 6.53
C ILE A 44 11.99 5.35 5.09
N GLU A 45 12.28 6.54 4.56
CA GLU A 45 12.75 6.71 3.18
C GLU A 45 14.02 5.88 2.91
N ARG A 46 15.01 5.94 3.83
CA ARG A 46 16.23 5.13 3.69
C ARG A 46 15.93 3.63 3.70
N ARG A 47 14.99 3.19 4.55
CA ARG A 47 14.62 1.77 4.61
C ARG A 47 13.92 1.31 3.34
N ILE A 48 12.97 2.09 2.85
CA ILE A 48 12.24 1.80 1.60
C ILE A 48 13.21 1.73 0.41
N LEU A 49 14.16 2.67 0.32
CA LEU A 49 15.21 2.62 -0.69
C LEU A 49 16.09 1.37 -0.58
N GLN A 50 16.46 0.96 0.64
CA GLN A 50 17.22 -0.25 0.87
C GLN A 50 16.47 -1.50 0.40
N LEU A 51 15.18 -1.61 0.73
CA LEU A 51 14.34 -2.72 0.27
C LEU A 51 14.18 -2.73 -1.25
N ALA A 52 14.03 -1.56 -1.88
CA ALA A 52 13.95 -1.44 -3.33
C ALA A 52 15.26 -1.82 -4.02
N LEU A 53 16.42 -1.44 -3.48
CA LEU A 53 17.74 -1.84 -4.00
C LEU A 53 17.95 -3.37 -4.00
N HIS A 54 17.20 -4.10 -3.21
CA HIS A 54 17.24 -5.55 -3.11
C HIS A 54 16.02 -6.24 -3.72
N ASP A 55 15.23 -5.51 -4.52
CA ASP A 55 14.07 -6.01 -5.25
C ASP A 55 12.92 -6.57 -4.37
N PHE A 56 12.86 -6.12 -3.10
CA PHE A 56 11.68 -6.38 -2.27
C PHE A 56 10.53 -5.43 -2.60
N LEU A 57 10.86 -4.20 -3.00
CA LEU A 57 9.91 -3.16 -3.36
C LEU A 57 10.28 -2.54 -4.71
N ILE A 58 9.28 -1.95 -5.37
CA ILE A 58 9.43 -1.06 -6.51
C ILE A 58 8.89 0.29 -6.10
N ILE A 59 9.64 1.36 -6.40
CA ILE A 59 9.27 2.75 -6.11
C ILE A 59 9.04 3.46 -7.43
N GLU A 60 7.86 4.03 -7.62
CA GLU A 60 7.55 4.92 -8.74
C GLU A 60 7.42 6.35 -8.23
N ARG A 61 7.99 7.30 -8.99
CA ARG A 61 7.82 8.73 -8.74
C ARG A 61 6.86 9.29 -9.77
N THR A 62 5.85 9.97 -9.30
CA THR A 62 4.82 10.52 -10.16
C THR A 62 4.42 11.92 -9.76
N PHE A 63 3.66 12.59 -10.58
CA PHE A 63 3.08 13.90 -10.33
C PHE A 63 1.59 13.79 -10.09
N ILE A 64 1.11 14.48 -9.06
CA ILE A 64 -0.31 14.69 -8.83
C ILE A 64 -0.65 16.09 -9.30
N PRO A 65 -1.65 16.27 -10.19
CA PRO A 65 -2.09 17.58 -10.64
C PRO A 65 -2.52 18.48 -9.47
N ALA A 66 -2.11 19.76 -9.51
CA ALA A 66 -2.33 20.72 -8.43
C ALA A 66 -3.80 21.03 -8.10
N ASN A 67 -4.71 20.80 -9.06
CA ASN A 67 -6.13 21.08 -8.91
C ASN A 67 -6.88 20.10 -7.97
N HIS A 68 -6.23 19.05 -7.49
CA HIS A 68 -6.80 18.07 -6.56
C HIS A 68 -6.22 18.11 -5.16
N THR A 69 -5.08 18.76 -5.01
CA THR A 69 -4.49 19.04 -3.70
C THR A 69 -4.11 20.49 -3.69
N ALA A 70 -4.37 21.21 -2.63
CA ALA A 70 -4.01 22.63 -2.47
C ALA A 70 -2.48 22.88 -2.58
N SER A 71 -1.66 21.84 -2.75
CA SER A 71 -0.23 21.92 -2.91
C SER A 71 0.25 20.96 -3.99
N PHE A 72 1.10 21.48 -4.87
CA PHE A 72 1.81 20.69 -5.87
C PHE A 72 2.80 19.76 -5.14
N ARG A 73 2.51 18.48 -5.06
CA ARG A 73 3.43 17.50 -4.48
C ARG A 73 4.38 17.00 -5.57
N THR A 74 5.50 17.70 -5.71
CA THR A 74 6.62 17.17 -6.51
C THR A 74 7.24 16.00 -5.77
N GLY A 75 7.45 14.87 -6.47
CA GLY A 75 8.10 13.70 -5.87
C GLY A 75 7.17 12.82 -5.05
N TYR A 76 5.89 12.76 -5.38
CA TYR A 76 4.97 11.75 -4.87
C TYR A 76 5.49 10.36 -5.20
N LYS A 77 5.73 9.57 -4.16
CA LYS A 77 6.30 8.23 -4.28
C LYS A 77 5.24 7.19 -3.95
N ILE A 78 5.04 6.27 -4.87
CA ILE A 78 4.17 5.11 -4.71
C ILE A 78 5.04 3.86 -4.71
N VAL A 79 4.67 2.89 -3.88
CA VAL A 79 5.47 1.70 -3.62
C VAL A 79 4.60 0.46 -3.83
N THR A 80 5.13 -0.52 -4.55
CA THR A 80 4.54 -1.86 -4.70
C THR A 80 5.58 -2.94 -4.43
N LEU A 81 5.15 -4.22 -4.41
CA LEU A 81 6.05 -5.34 -4.23
C LEU A 81 6.97 -5.51 -5.46
N GLY A 82 8.26 -5.67 -5.20
CA GLY A 82 9.22 -6.17 -6.17
C GLY A 82 9.17 -7.71 -6.24
N LYS A 83 9.91 -8.27 -7.18
CA LYS A 83 9.92 -9.72 -7.42
C LYS A 83 10.26 -10.54 -6.16
N ARG A 84 11.26 -10.08 -5.39
CA ARG A 84 11.67 -10.78 -4.16
C ARG A 84 10.69 -10.56 -3.02
N GLY A 85 10.05 -9.38 -2.95
CA GLY A 85 9.00 -9.13 -1.98
C GLY A 85 7.78 -10.03 -2.24
N LEU A 86 7.36 -10.13 -3.50
CA LEU A 86 6.29 -11.02 -3.93
C LEU A 86 6.58 -12.48 -3.54
N GLN A 87 7.77 -12.99 -3.89
CA GLN A 87 8.17 -14.35 -3.54
C GLN A 87 8.19 -14.55 -2.01
N TYR A 88 8.74 -13.59 -1.27
CA TYR A 88 8.81 -13.65 0.19
C TYR A 88 7.41 -13.74 0.81
N MET A 89 6.45 -12.96 0.32
CA MET A 89 5.07 -12.99 0.82
C MET A 89 4.39 -14.33 0.49
N GLN A 90 4.58 -14.85 -0.72
CA GLN A 90 4.05 -16.15 -1.12
C GLN A 90 4.66 -17.30 -0.29
N ASP A 91 5.96 -17.27 -0.03
CA ASP A 91 6.64 -18.25 0.83
C ASP A 91 6.12 -18.23 2.28
N MET A 92 5.63 -17.08 2.74
CA MET A 92 4.97 -16.94 4.04
C MET A 92 3.48 -17.33 4.04
N GLY A 93 2.93 -17.74 2.90
CA GLY A 93 1.53 -18.18 2.77
C GLY A 93 0.54 -17.05 2.52
N TYR A 94 1.00 -15.82 2.23
CA TYR A 94 0.10 -14.73 1.86
C TYR A 94 -0.29 -14.79 0.38
N GLU A 95 -1.54 -14.49 0.09
CA GLU A 95 -1.98 -14.26 -1.28
C GLU A 95 -1.43 -12.90 -1.77
N ALA A 96 -0.38 -12.96 -2.57
CA ALA A 96 0.21 -11.78 -3.18
C ALA A 96 0.23 -11.95 -4.70
N LYS A 97 -0.31 -10.95 -5.42
CA LYS A 97 -0.34 -10.92 -6.89
C LYS A 97 0.74 -10.01 -7.43
N ASP A 98 1.32 -10.39 -8.57
CA ASP A 98 2.23 -9.50 -9.29
C ASP A 98 1.45 -8.36 -9.95
N ASN A 99 1.54 -7.19 -9.34
CA ASN A 99 0.91 -5.97 -9.84
C ASN A 99 1.86 -5.08 -10.66
N THR A 100 3.07 -5.51 -10.95
CA THR A 100 4.10 -4.67 -11.56
C THR A 100 3.64 -4.07 -12.90
N LYS A 101 3.06 -4.88 -13.79
CA LYS A 101 2.57 -4.40 -15.09
C LYS A 101 1.40 -3.42 -14.94
N ALA A 102 0.44 -3.74 -14.08
CA ALA A 102 -0.70 -2.89 -13.80
C ALA A 102 -0.24 -1.57 -13.15
N PHE A 103 0.64 -1.64 -12.17
CA PHE A 103 1.24 -0.50 -11.50
C PHE A 103 1.90 0.49 -12.48
N LEU A 104 2.67 0.00 -13.45
CA LEU A 104 3.33 0.86 -14.45
C LEU A 104 2.35 1.43 -15.50
N SER A 105 1.15 0.87 -15.63
CA SER A 105 0.13 1.31 -16.60
C SER A 105 -0.90 2.29 -16.01
N TYR A 106 -1.01 2.38 -14.69
CA TYR A 106 -1.99 3.24 -14.04
C TYR A 106 -1.62 4.72 -14.16
N SER A 107 -2.66 5.57 -14.33
CA SER A 107 -2.45 7.00 -14.24
C SER A 107 -2.07 7.40 -12.81
N PRO A 108 -1.25 8.46 -12.63
CA PRO A 108 -0.93 8.99 -11.29
C PRO A 108 -2.16 9.33 -10.46
N TYR A 109 -3.20 9.77 -11.13
CA TYR A 109 -4.47 10.13 -10.56
C TYR A 109 -5.21 8.95 -9.96
N TYR A 110 -5.29 7.86 -10.72
CA TYR A 110 -5.90 6.61 -10.27
C TYR A 110 -5.13 6.04 -9.07
N MET A 111 -3.80 6.02 -9.15
CA MET A 111 -2.98 5.55 -8.04
C MET A 111 -3.19 6.36 -6.76
N TYR A 112 -3.24 7.70 -6.88
CA TYR A 112 -3.51 8.56 -5.74
C TYR A 112 -4.87 8.26 -5.11
N HIS A 113 -5.92 8.17 -5.94
CA HIS A 113 -7.27 7.87 -5.48
C HIS A 113 -7.34 6.54 -4.74
N GLN A 114 -6.77 5.47 -5.30
CA GLN A 114 -6.76 4.14 -4.68
C GLN A 114 -6.03 4.12 -3.33
N VAL A 115 -4.92 4.85 -3.21
CA VAL A 115 -4.22 4.98 -1.91
C VAL A 115 -5.07 5.73 -0.88
N GLN A 116 -5.84 6.75 -1.29
CA GLN A 116 -6.76 7.43 -0.36
C GLN A 116 -7.89 6.50 0.10
N VAL A 117 -8.46 5.71 -0.80
CA VAL A 117 -9.48 4.70 -0.45
C VAL A 117 -8.90 3.69 0.54
N ALA A 118 -7.73 3.10 0.26
CA ALA A 118 -7.04 2.18 1.15
C ALA A 118 -6.79 2.79 2.53
N THR A 119 -6.35 4.06 2.57
CA THR A 119 -6.08 4.80 3.81
C THR A 119 -7.35 4.94 4.66
N VAL A 120 -8.46 5.33 4.04
CA VAL A 120 -9.75 5.48 4.75
C VAL A 120 -10.24 4.14 5.28
N CYS A 121 -10.20 3.10 4.46
CA CYS A 121 -10.60 1.74 4.86
C CYS A 121 -9.79 1.24 6.06
N ASP A 122 -8.47 1.38 6.03
CA ASP A 122 -7.61 0.90 7.13
C ASP A 122 -7.71 1.77 8.39
N ILE A 123 -8.02 3.08 8.27
CA ILE A 123 -8.36 3.93 9.44
C ILE A 123 -9.65 3.42 10.08
N ILE A 124 -10.69 3.14 9.30
CA ILE A 124 -11.95 2.63 9.81
C ILE A 124 -11.72 1.28 10.48
N GLN A 125 -11.08 0.34 9.80
CA GLN A 125 -10.76 -0.98 10.34
C GLN A 125 -10.02 -0.87 11.68
N SER A 126 -8.95 -0.08 11.77
CA SER A 126 -8.17 0.07 13.00
C SER A 126 -8.98 0.63 14.17
N LYS A 127 -9.93 1.53 13.93
CA LYS A 127 -10.81 2.07 14.97
C LYS A 127 -11.80 1.05 15.52
N TYR A 128 -12.26 0.13 14.69
CA TYR A 128 -13.19 -0.91 15.12
C TYR A 128 -12.48 -2.10 15.77
N GLU A 129 -11.23 -2.37 15.41
CA GLU A 129 -10.39 -3.42 16.02
C GLU A 129 -9.87 -3.04 17.42
N ASP A 130 -9.81 -1.75 17.78
CA ASP A 130 -9.34 -1.27 19.09
C ASP A 130 -10.24 -1.64 20.29
N GLY A 131 -11.24 -2.49 20.10
CA GLY A 131 -12.01 -3.14 21.17
C GLY A 131 -12.99 -2.23 21.91
N ASN A 132 -13.17 -0.99 21.47
CA ASN A 132 -14.09 -0.01 22.07
C ASN A 132 -15.48 -0.01 21.43
N SER A 133 -15.71 -0.84 20.42
CA SER A 133 -17.00 -0.96 19.75
C SER A 133 -17.50 -2.41 19.77
N ASN A 134 -18.81 -2.60 19.81
CA ASN A 134 -19.45 -3.91 19.61
C ASN A 134 -19.48 -4.32 18.12
N TRP A 135 -18.83 -3.55 17.25
CA TRP A 135 -18.79 -3.74 15.82
C TRP A 135 -17.35 -4.00 15.40
N TYR A 136 -17.14 -4.90 14.49
CA TYR A 136 -15.87 -5.15 13.82
C TYR A 136 -16.08 -5.15 12.31
N VAL A 137 -15.05 -4.81 11.57
CA VAL A 137 -15.06 -4.91 10.12
C VAL A 137 -14.71 -6.34 9.76
N ASP A 138 -15.67 -7.07 9.21
CA ASP A 138 -15.49 -8.47 8.82
C ASP A 138 -14.68 -8.56 7.53
N GLU A 139 -15.02 -7.72 6.55
CA GLU A 139 -14.39 -7.74 5.25
C GLU A 139 -14.33 -6.33 4.62
N ILE A 140 -13.29 -6.08 3.84
CA ILE A 140 -13.17 -4.91 2.97
C ILE A 140 -13.04 -5.39 1.54
N LEU A 141 -14.04 -5.10 0.72
CA LEU A 141 -14.02 -5.37 -0.71
C LEU A 141 -13.51 -4.14 -1.45
N ASN A 142 -12.49 -4.32 -2.29
CA ASN A 142 -11.98 -3.26 -3.15
C ASN A 142 -12.89 -3.04 -4.37
N GLU A 143 -12.66 -2.00 -5.17
CA GLU A 143 -13.45 -1.63 -6.34
C GLU A 143 -13.77 -2.81 -7.29
N LYS A 144 -12.83 -3.75 -7.47
CA LYS A 144 -13.02 -4.90 -8.36
C LYS A 144 -13.91 -5.98 -7.75
N GLU A 145 -13.82 -6.17 -6.44
CA GLU A 145 -14.59 -7.14 -5.67
C GLU A 145 -15.98 -6.59 -5.32
N ALA A 146 -16.10 -5.26 -5.22
CA ALA A 146 -17.33 -4.54 -4.92
C ALA A 146 -18.26 -4.36 -6.14
N TYR A 147 -17.99 -5.03 -7.27
CA TYR A 147 -18.82 -4.94 -8.46
C TYR A 147 -20.19 -5.58 -8.20
N LEU A 148 -21.22 -4.73 -8.22
CA LEU A 148 -22.62 -5.14 -8.09
C LEU A 148 -23.21 -5.26 -9.50
N GLU A 149 -23.49 -6.49 -9.94
CA GLU A 149 -23.95 -6.81 -11.30
C GLU A 149 -25.23 -6.05 -11.71
N ASP A 150 -26.12 -5.80 -10.73
CA ASP A 150 -27.45 -5.22 -10.97
C ASP A 150 -27.51 -3.69 -10.87
N THR A 151 -26.38 -3.00 -10.64
CA THR A 151 -26.34 -1.55 -10.49
C THR A 151 -25.30 -0.92 -11.39
N SER A 152 -25.59 0.29 -11.88
CA SER A 152 -24.58 1.14 -12.55
C SER A 152 -23.56 1.74 -11.57
N ASN A 153 -23.73 1.49 -10.29
CA ASN A 153 -22.88 2.02 -9.24
C ASN A 153 -21.65 1.12 -9.07
N ARG A 154 -20.47 1.76 -9.09
CA ARG A 154 -19.19 1.11 -8.78
C ARG A 154 -18.60 1.80 -7.56
N PRO A 155 -18.85 1.28 -6.36
CA PRO A 155 -18.24 1.84 -5.16
C PRO A 155 -16.74 1.59 -5.17
N ASP A 156 -15.98 2.52 -4.63
CA ASP A 156 -14.51 2.40 -4.52
C ASP A 156 -14.10 1.30 -3.53
N ALA A 157 -14.93 1.07 -2.51
CA ALA A 157 -14.81 -0.02 -1.56
C ALA A 157 -16.15 -0.29 -0.85
N ILE A 158 -16.32 -1.49 -0.34
CA ILE A 158 -17.41 -1.89 0.56
C ILE A 158 -16.81 -2.42 1.85
N LEU A 159 -17.30 -1.92 2.99
CA LEU A 159 -16.97 -2.46 4.30
C LEU A 159 -18.15 -3.31 4.78
N ILE A 160 -17.85 -4.53 5.20
CA ILE A 160 -18.82 -5.47 5.79
C ILE A 160 -18.57 -5.51 7.30
N PHE A 161 -19.61 -5.30 8.09
CA PHE A 161 -19.56 -5.26 9.55
C PHE A 161 -20.26 -6.47 10.14
#